data_21dd0bbd97d47849d74f785e18c7ac0a
#
_entry.id   21dd0bbd97d47849d74f785e18c7ac0a
#
_cell.length_a   1.000
_cell.length_b   1.000
_cell.length_c   1.000
_cell.angle_alpha   90.00
_cell.angle_beta   90.00
_cell.angle_gamma   90.00
#
_symmetry.space_group_name_H-M   'P 1'
#
loop_
_entity.id
_entity.type
_entity.pdbx_description
1 polymer ?
#
loop_
_entity_poly.entity_id
_entity_poly.type
_entity_poly.pdbx_seq_one_letter_code
_entity_poly.pdbx_strand_id
1 'polypeptide(L)'
;MKAKSFDSIDWLKYIKMMEPQPSLKDACIRYEDNLKSIISKKLKYKKTPVLMLSGGVDSMMLGTILKKHFGLKHSITVACIKDTSDIVQAQESAKMLGISNEVVEVSYDELINNFPLTYGKDITTTFSLIYYLMFTLGLSKANVKNVDLINGDGADTLLGSIGHFMYVDRPHIVEKYNVTDEQANTAIKMRFYEVAQDPTRKKGKGAGHLFVQAAKEHNCNPVMAYKDREVLEWVNRLPYDFANAGRYPKNKRLHKEFIKYMGYDNPHERTIMQVGTGIYDKMKDYLIKEYKTNSANAAVNRIVKTSSTLPI
;
A
#
# COMPACT_ATOMS: atom_id res chain seq x y z
N MET A 1 -2.75 20.36 -17.76
CA MET A 1 -4.00 19.79 -18.29
C MET A 1 -5.12 20.35 -17.45
N LYS A 2 -6.08 21.10 -18.03
CA LYS A 2 -7.30 21.49 -17.32
C LYS A 2 -8.01 20.21 -16.91
N ALA A 3 -8.35 20.07 -15.62
CA ALA A 3 -9.25 19.00 -15.18
C ALA A 3 -10.49 19.07 -16.08
N LYS A 4 -10.87 17.94 -16.70
CA LYS A 4 -12.18 17.87 -17.38
C LYS A 4 -13.20 18.34 -16.35
N SER A 5 -14.10 19.23 -16.76
CA SER A 5 -15.13 19.70 -15.85
C SER A 5 -15.87 18.49 -15.29
N PHE A 6 -16.26 18.56 -14.04
CA PHE A 6 -17.02 17.50 -13.37
C PHE A 6 -18.24 17.07 -14.19
N ASP A 7 -18.90 18.03 -14.84
CA ASP A 7 -20.06 17.82 -15.69
C ASP A 7 -19.80 17.00 -16.96
N SER A 8 -18.55 16.84 -17.38
CA SER A 8 -18.17 16.03 -18.55
C SER A 8 -17.97 14.54 -18.23
N ILE A 9 -18.16 14.12 -16.98
CA ILE A 9 -18.01 12.73 -16.55
C ILE A 9 -19.36 12.02 -16.63
N ASP A 10 -19.39 10.91 -17.34
CA ASP A 10 -20.56 10.01 -17.35
C ASP A 10 -20.59 9.16 -16.08
N TRP A 11 -21.20 9.71 -15.03
CA TRP A 11 -21.35 9.01 -13.75
C TRP A 11 -22.31 7.83 -13.82
N LEU A 12 -23.30 7.84 -14.71
CA LEU A 12 -24.23 6.72 -14.91
C LEU A 12 -23.52 5.45 -15.34
N LYS A 13 -22.44 5.57 -16.11
CA LYS A 13 -21.59 4.43 -16.46
C LYS A 13 -21.14 3.67 -15.22
N TYR A 14 -20.61 4.39 -14.23
CA TYR A 14 -20.08 3.78 -13.00
C TYR A 14 -21.19 3.22 -12.12
N ILE A 15 -22.30 3.95 -11.99
CA ILE A 15 -23.47 3.51 -11.22
C ILE A 15 -24.00 2.17 -11.77
N LYS A 16 -24.12 2.05 -13.08
CA LYS A 16 -24.58 0.81 -13.76
C LYS A 16 -23.60 -0.37 -13.63
N MET A 17 -22.33 -0.10 -13.38
CA MET A 17 -21.28 -1.13 -13.22
C MET A 17 -21.18 -1.64 -11.79
N MET A 18 -21.89 -1.06 -10.84
CA MET A 18 -21.86 -1.52 -9.44
C MET A 18 -22.38 -2.95 -9.32
N GLU A 19 -21.68 -3.78 -8.57
CA GLU A 19 -22.20 -5.08 -8.18
C GLU A 19 -23.22 -4.91 -7.02
N PRO A 20 -24.27 -5.74 -6.98
CA PRO A 20 -25.12 -5.79 -5.81
C PRO A 20 -24.29 -6.18 -4.60
N GLN A 21 -24.70 -5.72 -3.42
CA GLN A 21 -24.01 -6.06 -2.17
C GLN A 21 -24.11 -7.57 -1.92
N PRO A 22 -22.96 -8.29 -1.93
CA PRO A 22 -22.96 -9.72 -1.59
C PRO A 22 -23.16 -9.93 -0.10
N SER A 23 -23.45 -11.17 0.31
CA SER A 23 -23.27 -11.52 1.71
C SER A 23 -21.80 -11.38 2.11
N LEU A 24 -21.55 -11.09 3.38
CA LEU A 24 -20.15 -10.95 3.86
C LEU A 24 -19.36 -12.25 3.66
N LYS A 25 -20.00 -13.39 3.86
CA LYS A 25 -19.41 -14.71 3.66
C LYS A 25 -19.02 -14.93 2.20
N ASP A 26 -19.92 -14.63 1.25
CA ASP A 26 -19.65 -14.82 -0.19
C ASP A 26 -18.54 -13.89 -0.66
N ALA A 27 -18.53 -12.64 -0.15
CA ALA A 27 -17.44 -11.71 -0.43
C ALA A 27 -16.10 -12.21 0.09
N CYS A 28 -16.05 -12.78 1.30
CA CYS A 28 -14.82 -13.34 1.85
C CYS A 28 -14.34 -14.55 1.06
N ILE A 29 -15.24 -15.46 0.67
CA ILE A 29 -14.89 -16.62 -0.17
C ILE A 29 -14.31 -16.16 -1.51
N ARG A 30 -15.02 -15.26 -2.21
CA ARG A 30 -14.55 -14.74 -3.51
C ARG A 30 -13.22 -14.00 -3.38
N TYR A 31 -13.01 -13.25 -2.30
CA TYR A 31 -11.77 -12.54 -2.05
C TYR A 31 -10.61 -13.50 -1.79
N GLU A 32 -10.85 -14.56 -1.00
CA GLU A 32 -9.89 -15.63 -0.75
C GLU A 32 -9.46 -16.30 -2.06
N ASP A 33 -10.42 -16.72 -2.87
CA ASP A 33 -10.15 -17.40 -4.15
C ASP A 33 -9.37 -16.52 -5.13
N ASN A 34 -9.77 -15.26 -5.26
CA ASN A 34 -9.08 -14.29 -6.11
C ASN A 34 -7.63 -14.09 -5.68
N LEU A 35 -7.40 -13.80 -4.39
CA LEU A 35 -6.03 -13.57 -3.89
C LEU A 35 -5.17 -14.82 -3.96
N LYS A 36 -5.73 -15.99 -3.62
CA LYS A 36 -5.03 -17.26 -3.76
C LYS A 36 -4.61 -17.49 -5.22
N SER A 37 -5.53 -17.33 -6.19
CA SER A 37 -5.25 -17.46 -7.61
C SER A 37 -4.13 -16.52 -8.07
N ILE A 38 -4.23 -15.25 -7.71
CA ILE A 38 -3.26 -14.21 -8.09
C ILE A 38 -1.88 -14.49 -7.49
N ILE A 39 -1.81 -14.80 -6.21
CA ILE A 39 -0.55 -15.11 -5.54
C ILE A 39 0.08 -16.34 -6.20
N SER A 40 -0.69 -17.44 -6.42
CA SER A 40 -0.20 -18.63 -7.10
C SER A 40 0.42 -18.33 -8.46
N LYS A 41 -0.21 -17.48 -9.28
CA LYS A 41 0.29 -17.08 -10.61
C LYS A 41 1.58 -16.26 -10.55
N LYS A 42 1.82 -15.56 -9.44
CA LYS A 42 2.94 -14.62 -9.28
C LYS A 42 4.14 -15.20 -8.54
N LEU A 43 3.98 -16.29 -7.79
CA LEU A 43 5.09 -16.95 -7.12
C LEU A 43 6.08 -17.53 -8.14
N LYS A 44 7.35 -17.23 -7.95
CA LYS A 44 8.46 -17.65 -8.83
C LYS A 44 9.30 -18.75 -8.21
N TYR A 45 9.51 -18.66 -6.90
CA TYR A 45 10.39 -19.57 -6.18
C TYR A 45 9.60 -20.73 -5.57
N LYS A 46 10.23 -21.93 -5.52
CA LYS A 46 9.65 -23.11 -4.83
C LYS A 46 9.76 -23.02 -3.30
N LYS A 47 10.28 -21.92 -2.78
CA LYS A 47 10.44 -21.68 -1.35
C LYS A 47 9.18 -21.05 -0.76
N THR A 48 9.02 -21.18 0.54
CA THR A 48 7.99 -20.47 1.30
C THR A 48 8.14 -18.96 1.09
N PRO A 49 7.07 -18.22 0.76
CA PRO A 49 7.13 -16.78 0.59
C PRO A 49 7.48 -16.07 1.91
N VAL A 50 8.04 -14.88 1.82
CA VAL A 50 8.32 -14.00 2.96
C VAL A 50 7.36 -12.81 2.90
N LEU A 51 6.73 -12.48 4.02
CA LEU A 51 5.80 -11.38 4.14
C LEU A 51 6.48 -10.14 4.73
N MET A 52 6.35 -8.99 4.08
CA MET A 52 6.62 -7.69 4.68
C MET A 52 5.45 -7.33 5.61
N LEU A 53 5.65 -7.50 6.93
CA LEU A 53 4.60 -7.35 7.94
C LEU A 53 4.76 -6.03 8.67
N SER A 54 3.81 -5.13 8.48
CA SER A 54 3.80 -3.80 9.10
C SER A 54 2.95 -3.72 10.38
N GLY A 55 2.32 -4.81 10.80
CA GLY A 55 1.34 -4.82 11.88
C GLY A 55 -0.04 -4.24 11.50
N GLY A 56 -0.15 -3.56 10.36
CA GLY A 56 -1.43 -3.04 9.87
C GLY A 56 -2.33 -4.13 9.27
N VAL A 57 -3.64 -3.85 9.25
CA VAL A 57 -4.69 -4.76 8.76
C VAL A 57 -4.42 -5.33 7.36
N ASP A 58 -3.78 -4.57 6.49
CA ASP A 58 -3.54 -4.99 5.10
C ASP A 58 -2.49 -6.09 5.00
N SER A 59 -1.38 -5.95 5.71
CA SER A 59 -0.33 -6.97 5.75
C SER A 59 -0.79 -8.20 6.55
N MET A 60 -1.55 -8.00 7.63
CA MET A 60 -2.14 -9.11 8.40
C MET A 60 -3.10 -9.93 7.54
N MET A 61 -3.98 -9.29 6.78
CA MET A 61 -4.91 -9.98 5.88
C MET A 61 -4.17 -10.85 4.84
N LEU A 62 -3.10 -10.34 4.21
CA LEU A 62 -2.26 -11.16 3.35
C LEU A 62 -1.59 -12.31 4.11
N GLY A 63 -1.17 -12.05 5.34
CA GLY A 63 -0.60 -13.07 6.22
C GLY A 63 -1.54 -14.26 6.44
N THR A 64 -2.86 -14.02 6.61
CA THR A 64 -3.84 -15.09 6.77
C THR A 64 -3.95 -15.97 5.53
N ILE A 65 -3.99 -15.37 4.33
CA ILE A 65 -4.00 -16.09 3.05
C ILE A 65 -2.72 -16.90 2.86
N LEU A 66 -1.58 -16.27 3.08
CA LEU A 66 -0.27 -16.91 2.89
C LEU A 66 -0.06 -18.06 3.87
N LYS A 67 -0.53 -17.91 5.11
CA LYS A 67 -0.46 -19.00 6.12
C LYS A 67 -1.33 -20.19 5.72
N LYS A 68 -2.59 -19.93 5.31
CA LYS A 68 -3.55 -20.98 4.95
C LYS A 68 -3.14 -21.74 3.68
N HIS A 69 -2.68 -21.04 2.65
CA HIS A 69 -2.53 -21.62 1.31
C HIS A 69 -1.11 -21.80 0.82
N PHE A 70 -0.14 -21.08 1.39
CA PHE A 70 1.24 -21.04 0.89
C PHE A 70 2.29 -21.38 1.94
N GLY A 71 1.84 -21.84 3.12
CA GLY A 71 2.75 -22.33 4.17
C GLY A 71 3.67 -21.25 4.74
N LEU A 72 3.21 -19.98 4.84
CA LEU A 72 3.97 -18.87 5.39
C LEU A 72 4.57 -19.25 6.76
N LYS A 73 5.88 -19.07 6.91
CA LYS A 73 6.63 -19.37 8.14
C LYS A 73 7.36 -18.15 8.69
N HIS A 74 7.64 -17.16 7.85
CA HIS A 74 8.49 -16.04 8.19
C HIS A 74 7.98 -14.73 7.65
N SER A 75 8.13 -13.66 8.43
CA SER A 75 7.86 -12.28 8.04
C SER A 75 9.01 -11.37 8.46
N ILE A 76 9.07 -10.21 7.82
CA ILE A 76 10.05 -9.16 8.09
C ILE A 76 9.30 -7.86 8.37
N THR A 77 9.70 -7.18 9.43
CA THR A 77 9.26 -5.84 9.77
C THR A 77 10.45 -4.89 9.70
N VAL A 78 10.42 -3.89 8.84
CA VAL A 78 11.46 -2.87 8.77
C VAL A 78 10.99 -1.64 9.53
N ALA A 79 11.75 -1.21 10.52
CA ALA A 79 11.44 -0.07 11.37
C ALA A 79 12.63 0.86 11.52
N CYS A 80 12.37 2.15 11.77
CA CYS A 80 13.44 3.14 11.97
C CYS A 80 13.72 3.44 13.45
N ILE A 81 12.76 3.24 14.30
CA ILE A 81 12.86 3.51 15.75
C ILE A 81 12.42 2.26 16.49
N LYS A 82 13.16 1.90 17.54
CA LYS A 82 12.80 0.81 18.45
C LYS A 82 11.50 1.10 19.19
N ASP A 83 10.78 0.04 19.55
CA ASP A 83 9.60 0.09 20.41
C ASP A 83 8.46 0.98 19.89
N THR A 84 8.35 1.12 18.56
CA THR A 84 7.19 1.76 17.95
C THR A 84 5.97 0.84 18.02
N SER A 85 4.79 1.45 18.04
CA SER A 85 3.52 0.70 17.95
C SER A 85 3.47 -0.25 16.76
N ASP A 86 4.12 0.11 15.65
CA ASP A 86 4.17 -0.71 14.44
C ASP A 86 4.95 -2.02 14.67
N ILE A 87 6.06 -1.98 15.42
CA ILE A 87 6.83 -3.19 15.77
C ILE A 87 6.00 -4.10 16.67
N VAL A 88 5.40 -3.54 17.73
CA VAL A 88 4.55 -4.31 18.66
C VAL A 88 3.41 -4.99 17.92
N GLN A 89 2.69 -4.23 17.08
CA GLN A 89 1.58 -4.74 16.28
C GLN A 89 2.02 -5.81 15.28
N ALA A 90 3.19 -5.66 14.65
CA ALA A 90 3.72 -6.66 13.74
C ALA A 90 4.10 -7.96 14.48
N GLN A 91 4.71 -7.86 15.65
CA GLN A 91 5.05 -9.02 16.47
C GLN A 91 3.80 -9.75 16.97
N GLU A 92 2.76 -9.02 17.40
CA GLU A 92 1.48 -9.61 17.80
C GLU A 92 0.77 -10.26 16.61
N SER A 93 0.75 -9.62 15.45
CA SER A 93 0.22 -10.21 14.22
C SER A 93 0.95 -11.50 13.82
N ALA A 94 2.27 -11.51 13.92
CA ALA A 94 3.07 -12.70 13.66
C ALA A 94 2.78 -13.84 14.66
N LYS A 95 2.62 -13.50 15.94
CA LYS A 95 2.22 -14.45 16.98
C LYS A 95 0.83 -15.04 16.68
N MET A 96 -0.15 -14.23 16.32
CA MET A 96 -1.48 -14.71 15.93
C MET A 96 -1.43 -15.64 14.73
N LEU A 97 -0.61 -15.31 13.72
CA LEU A 97 -0.41 -16.16 12.54
C LEU A 97 0.42 -17.43 12.83
N GLY A 98 1.06 -17.53 13.99
CA GLY A 98 1.97 -18.64 14.31
C GLY A 98 3.16 -18.69 13.34
N ILE A 99 3.80 -17.53 13.08
CA ILE A 99 4.99 -17.39 12.24
C ILE A 99 6.10 -16.64 12.98
N SER A 100 7.34 -16.80 12.53
CA SER A 100 8.45 -15.97 13.01
C SER A 100 8.37 -14.57 12.37
N ASN A 101 8.82 -13.55 13.11
CA ASN A 101 8.95 -12.18 12.60
C ASN A 101 10.34 -11.63 12.93
N GLU A 102 11.07 -11.27 11.91
CA GLU A 102 12.36 -10.58 12.03
C GLU A 102 12.13 -9.07 12.01
N VAL A 103 12.49 -8.40 13.09
CA VAL A 103 12.47 -6.93 13.15
C VAL A 103 13.83 -6.39 12.73
N VAL A 104 13.85 -5.67 11.63
CA VAL A 104 15.06 -5.06 11.05
C VAL A 104 15.03 -3.57 11.30
N GLU A 105 15.96 -3.10 12.11
CA GLU A 105 16.10 -1.68 12.41
C GLU A 105 16.99 -1.00 11.36
N VAL A 106 16.50 0.09 10.79
CA VAL A 106 17.24 1.01 9.92
C VAL A 106 17.28 2.36 10.60
N SER A 107 18.44 2.76 11.11
CA SER A 107 18.58 4.01 11.84
C SER A 107 18.44 5.24 10.93
N TYR A 108 18.15 6.38 11.54
CA TYR A 108 18.08 7.66 10.84
C TYR A 108 19.40 8.00 10.13
N ASP A 109 20.53 7.77 10.78
CA ASP A 109 21.85 8.05 10.22
C ASP A 109 22.17 7.14 9.03
N GLU A 110 21.74 5.88 9.09
CA GLU A 110 21.84 4.97 7.95
C GLU A 110 21.04 5.48 6.75
N LEU A 111 19.85 6.01 6.95
CA LEU A 111 19.07 6.60 5.86
C LEU A 111 19.80 7.76 5.20
N ILE A 112 20.37 8.68 5.99
CA ILE A 112 21.10 9.85 5.49
C ILE A 112 22.36 9.42 4.74
N ASN A 113 23.15 8.54 5.34
CA ASN A 113 24.43 8.10 4.78
C ASN A 113 24.26 7.27 3.49
N ASN A 114 23.05 6.79 3.22
CA ASN A 114 22.75 5.97 2.05
C ASN A 114 21.93 6.69 0.96
N PHE A 115 21.85 8.01 0.98
CA PHE A 115 21.27 8.78 -0.13
C PHE A 115 21.86 8.44 -1.51
N PRO A 116 23.15 8.12 -1.66
CA PRO A 116 23.69 7.66 -2.93
C PRO A 116 22.96 6.47 -3.56
N LEU A 117 22.33 5.58 -2.79
CA LEU A 117 21.51 4.46 -3.31
C LEU A 117 20.28 4.93 -4.10
N THR A 118 19.88 6.19 -3.94
CA THR A 118 18.69 6.75 -4.60
C THR A 118 18.98 7.34 -5.97
N TYR A 119 20.21 7.34 -6.39
CA TYR A 119 20.66 7.93 -7.63
C TYR A 119 20.06 7.24 -8.86
N GLY A 120 19.54 8.05 -9.79
CA GLY A 120 18.88 7.53 -10.98
C GLY A 120 17.54 6.81 -10.74
N LYS A 121 16.99 6.90 -9.52
CA LYS A 121 15.69 6.31 -9.18
C LYS A 121 14.54 7.31 -9.40
N ASP A 122 13.35 6.79 -9.68
CA ASP A 122 12.13 7.60 -9.82
C ASP A 122 11.61 8.10 -8.46
N ILE A 123 12.45 8.78 -7.71
CA ILE A 123 12.16 9.32 -6.38
C ILE A 123 11.93 10.82 -6.49
N THR A 124 10.75 11.28 -6.10
CA THR A 124 10.33 12.68 -6.27
C THR A 124 9.86 13.36 -4.98
N THR A 125 9.64 12.59 -3.91
CA THR A 125 9.14 13.10 -2.64
C THR A 125 9.93 12.54 -1.46
N THR A 126 9.90 13.25 -0.33
CA THR A 126 10.49 12.78 0.93
C THR A 126 9.95 11.41 1.33
N PHE A 127 8.65 11.18 1.14
CA PHE A 127 8.04 9.88 1.41
C PHE A 127 8.66 8.78 0.53
N SER A 128 8.77 9.01 -0.77
CA SER A 128 9.36 8.03 -1.69
C SER A 128 10.83 7.76 -1.40
N LEU A 129 11.59 8.78 -0.96
CA LEU A 129 12.99 8.65 -0.53
C LEU A 129 13.10 7.71 0.68
N ILE A 130 12.37 8.01 1.75
CA ILE A 130 12.37 7.20 2.98
C ILE A 130 11.91 5.78 2.66
N TYR A 131 10.82 5.64 1.93
CA TYR A 131 10.23 4.35 1.58
C TYR A 131 11.23 3.44 0.85
N TYR A 132 11.90 3.97 -0.18
CA TYR A 132 12.89 3.21 -0.93
C TYR A 132 14.09 2.80 -0.06
N LEU A 133 14.65 3.74 0.70
CA LEU A 133 15.81 3.46 1.56
C LEU A 133 15.49 2.46 2.67
N MET A 134 14.32 2.59 3.31
CA MET A 134 13.87 1.64 4.32
C MET A 134 13.81 0.21 3.76
N PHE A 135 13.20 0.02 2.58
CA PHE A 135 13.14 -1.31 1.96
C PHE A 135 14.52 -1.81 1.55
N THR A 136 15.32 -1.00 0.87
CA THR A 136 16.64 -1.41 0.37
C THR A 136 17.59 -1.78 1.51
N LEU A 137 17.70 -0.93 2.53
CA LEU A 137 18.56 -1.20 3.69
C LEU A 137 18.00 -2.34 4.56
N GLY A 138 16.67 -2.38 4.74
CA GLY A 138 16.02 -3.44 5.48
C GLY A 138 16.24 -4.82 4.86
N LEU A 139 16.06 -4.96 3.54
CA LEU A 139 16.31 -6.23 2.84
C LEU A 139 17.78 -6.62 2.85
N SER A 140 18.70 -5.65 2.75
CA SER A 140 20.14 -5.88 2.87
C SER A 140 20.50 -6.46 4.24
N LYS A 141 20.00 -5.85 5.31
CA LYS A 141 20.25 -6.29 6.69
C LYS A 141 19.65 -7.67 6.99
N ALA A 142 18.43 -7.91 6.56
CA ALA A 142 17.77 -9.21 6.70
C ALA A 142 18.40 -10.29 5.82
N ASN A 143 19.34 -9.94 4.95
CA ASN A 143 20.01 -10.85 4.02
C ASN A 143 19.02 -11.71 3.20
N VAL A 144 17.90 -11.11 2.81
CA VAL A 144 16.83 -11.78 2.08
C VAL A 144 17.12 -11.78 0.59
N LYS A 145 17.15 -12.97 0.00
CA LYS A 145 17.39 -13.17 -1.43
C LYS A 145 16.79 -14.48 -1.95
N ASN A 146 16.45 -14.50 -3.24
CA ASN A 146 15.90 -15.69 -3.92
C ASN A 146 14.62 -16.21 -3.24
N VAL A 147 13.71 -15.29 -2.90
CA VAL A 147 12.39 -15.59 -2.32
C VAL A 147 11.32 -14.76 -3.01
N ASP A 148 10.08 -15.23 -2.90
CA ASP A 148 8.90 -14.42 -3.22
C ASP A 148 8.63 -13.51 -2.03
N LEU A 149 8.71 -12.21 -2.25
CA LEU A 149 8.54 -11.18 -1.22
C LEU A 149 7.17 -10.51 -1.38
N ILE A 150 6.30 -10.70 -0.41
CA ILE A 150 4.92 -10.26 -0.46
C ILE A 150 4.77 -8.95 0.32
N ASN A 151 4.08 -7.96 -0.28
CA ASN A 151 3.83 -6.67 0.35
C ASN A 151 2.34 -6.29 0.27
N GLY A 152 1.83 -5.66 1.34
CA GLY A 152 0.45 -5.16 1.47
C GLY A 152 0.17 -3.83 0.75
N ASP A 153 1.12 -3.31 -0.03
CA ASP A 153 0.92 -2.05 -0.76
C ASP A 153 -0.17 -2.18 -1.84
N GLY A 154 -0.95 -1.13 -1.98
CA GLY A 154 -2.10 -1.08 -2.89
C GLY A 154 -3.46 -1.26 -2.21
N ALA A 155 -3.51 -1.72 -0.96
CA ALA A 155 -4.75 -1.90 -0.24
C ALA A 155 -5.56 -0.58 -0.08
N ASP A 156 -4.88 0.53 0.16
CA ASP A 156 -5.54 1.84 0.26
C ASP A 156 -6.22 2.25 -1.06
N THR A 157 -5.59 1.95 -2.18
CA THR A 157 -6.19 2.17 -3.50
C THR A 157 -7.33 1.21 -3.76
N LEU A 158 -7.14 -0.06 -3.40
CA LEU A 158 -8.13 -1.13 -3.58
C LEU A 158 -9.43 -0.83 -2.84
N LEU A 159 -9.34 -0.40 -1.58
CA LEU A 159 -10.51 -0.17 -0.72
C LEU A 159 -11.05 1.27 -0.81
N GLY A 160 -10.39 2.13 -1.56
CA GLY A 160 -10.81 3.54 -1.72
C GLY A 160 -10.61 4.38 -0.45
N SER A 161 -9.64 4.04 0.41
CA SER A 161 -9.34 4.81 1.62
C SER A 161 -8.76 6.20 1.36
N ILE A 162 -8.62 6.60 0.11
CA ILE A 162 -8.17 7.94 -0.30
C ILE A 162 -9.37 8.91 -0.26
N GLY A 163 -9.90 9.11 0.93
CA GLY A 163 -11.19 9.75 1.18
C GLY A 163 -11.30 11.26 0.90
N HIS A 164 -10.26 11.92 0.41
CA HIS A 164 -10.30 13.39 0.27
C HIS A 164 -11.17 13.87 -0.90
N PHE A 165 -11.27 13.09 -1.97
CA PHE A 165 -12.04 13.46 -3.16
C PHE A 165 -13.53 13.13 -3.06
N MET A 166 -13.93 12.24 -2.18
CA MET A 166 -15.31 11.77 -2.08
C MET A 166 -16.30 12.78 -1.55
N TYR A 167 -15.83 13.80 -0.83
CA TYR A 167 -16.73 14.75 -0.17
C TYR A 167 -17.14 15.92 -1.05
N VAL A 168 -16.35 16.28 -2.05
CA VAL A 168 -16.59 17.45 -2.91
C VAL A 168 -17.61 17.11 -4.00
N ASP A 169 -17.52 15.93 -4.58
CA ASP A 169 -18.30 15.57 -5.78
C ASP A 169 -19.59 14.82 -5.46
N ARG A 170 -19.69 14.20 -4.27
CA ARG A 170 -20.83 13.37 -3.88
C ARG A 170 -22.19 14.08 -3.92
N PRO A 171 -22.40 15.27 -3.31
CA PRO A 171 -23.70 15.91 -3.30
C PRO A 171 -24.26 16.16 -4.69
N HIS A 172 -23.40 16.60 -5.60
CA HIS A 172 -23.79 16.86 -6.99
C HIS A 172 -24.21 15.59 -7.74
N ILE A 173 -23.52 14.45 -7.50
CA ILE A 173 -23.88 13.16 -8.13
C ILE A 173 -25.22 12.68 -7.57
N VAL A 174 -25.43 12.77 -6.25
CA VAL A 174 -26.67 12.38 -5.58
C VAL A 174 -27.85 13.16 -6.16
N GLU A 175 -27.75 14.47 -6.24
CA GLU A 175 -28.79 15.35 -6.73
C GLU A 175 -29.08 15.12 -8.24
N LYS A 176 -28.04 15.16 -9.08
CA LYS A 176 -28.17 15.09 -10.54
C LYS A 176 -28.71 13.75 -11.03
N TYR A 177 -28.34 12.65 -10.40
CA TYR A 177 -28.66 11.29 -10.85
C TYR A 177 -29.69 10.59 -9.96
N ASN A 178 -30.18 11.24 -8.92
CA ASN A 178 -31.14 10.71 -7.96
C ASN A 178 -30.71 9.33 -7.40
N VAL A 179 -29.47 9.28 -6.89
CA VAL A 179 -28.85 8.06 -6.34
C VAL A 179 -28.52 8.25 -4.87
N THR A 180 -28.26 7.16 -4.16
CA THR A 180 -27.84 7.20 -2.75
C THR A 180 -26.40 7.71 -2.59
N ASP A 181 -26.05 8.18 -1.40
CA ASP A 181 -24.68 8.53 -1.02
C ASP A 181 -23.70 7.39 -1.28
N GLU A 182 -24.10 6.15 -0.97
CA GLU A 182 -23.28 4.97 -1.20
C GLU A 182 -23.01 4.72 -2.69
N GLN A 183 -24.03 4.86 -3.52
CA GLN A 183 -23.88 4.72 -4.97
C GLN A 183 -22.96 5.80 -5.54
N ALA A 184 -23.12 7.05 -5.09
CA ALA A 184 -22.24 8.14 -5.49
C ALA A 184 -20.78 7.89 -5.04
N ASN A 185 -20.54 7.48 -3.80
CA ASN A 185 -19.22 7.15 -3.28
C ASN A 185 -18.56 6.01 -4.07
N THR A 186 -19.34 4.98 -4.43
CA THR A 186 -18.86 3.85 -5.23
C THR A 186 -18.49 4.29 -6.63
N ALA A 187 -19.31 5.10 -7.28
CA ALA A 187 -19.02 5.65 -8.60
C ALA A 187 -17.73 6.51 -8.60
N ILE A 188 -17.54 7.35 -7.58
CA ILE A 188 -16.33 8.16 -7.40
C ILE A 188 -15.09 7.26 -7.23
N LYS A 189 -15.19 6.22 -6.41
CA LYS A 189 -14.11 5.23 -6.21
C LYS A 189 -13.72 4.57 -7.53
N MET A 190 -14.70 4.09 -8.29
CA MET A 190 -14.46 3.45 -9.59
C MET A 190 -13.83 4.42 -10.60
N ARG A 191 -14.30 5.66 -10.67
CA ARG A 191 -13.71 6.69 -11.52
C ARG A 191 -12.28 7.01 -11.12
N PHE A 192 -12.01 7.13 -9.82
CA PHE A 192 -10.66 7.36 -9.31
C PHE A 192 -9.70 6.23 -9.74
N TYR A 193 -10.17 4.98 -9.64
CA TYR A 193 -9.40 3.82 -10.07
C TYR A 193 -9.11 3.86 -11.58
N GLU A 194 -10.12 4.08 -12.43
CA GLU A 194 -9.95 4.18 -13.89
C GLU A 194 -8.91 5.26 -14.25
N VAL A 195 -9.02 6.42 -13.62
CA VAL A 195 -8.07 7.52 -13.79
C VAL A 195 -6.67 7.16 -13.28
N ALA A 196 -6.56 6.37 -12.24
CA ALA A 196 -5.28 5.92 -11.70
C ALA A 196 -4.58 4.90 -12.62
N GLN A 197 -5.34 4.15 -13.42
CA GLN A 197 -4.85 3.16 -14.37
C GLN A 197 -4.56 3.74 -15.77
N ASP A 198 -4.93 4.99 -16.04
CA ASP A 198 -4.71 5.62 -17.34
C ASP A 198 -3.21 5.74 -17.65
N PRO A 199 -2.70 4.97 -18.65
CA PRO A 199 -1.27 4.95 -18.98
C PRO A 199 -0.77 6.27 -19.57
N THR A 200 -1.67 7.13 -20.06
CA THR A 200 -1.30 8.43 -20.65
C THR A 200 -1.03 9.48 -19.60
N ARG A 201 -1.43 9.25 -18.35
CA ARG A 201 -1.10 10.14 -17.25
C ARG A 201 0.36 9.96 -16.85
N LYS A 202 1.15 11.01 -17.07
CA LYS A 202 2.48 11.16 -16.46
C LYS A 202 2.32 11.31 -14.93
N LYS A 203 2.07 10.20 -14.24
CA LYS A 203 2.12 10.16 -12.77
C LYS A 203 3.46 9.62 -12.35
N GLY A 204 4.02 10.22 -11.32
CA GLY A 204 5.13 9.59 -10.60
C GLY A 204 4.72 8.16 -10.24
N LYS A 205 5.57 7.22 -10.52
CA LYS A 205 5.34 5.82 -10.15
C LYS A 205 5.20 5.78 -8.63
N GLY A 206 4.08 5.30 -8.10
CA GLY A 206 3.80 5.31 -6.66
C GLY A 206 4.79 4.47 -5.85
N ALA A 207 4.68 4.53 -4.52
CA ALA A 207 5.58 3.84 -3.59
C ALA A 207 5.81 2.36 -3.90
N GLY A 208 4.80 1.65 -4.39
CA GLY A 208 4.95 0.24 -4.78
C GLY A 208 5.91 -0.03 -5.92
N HIS A 209 6.17 0.93 -6.80
CA HIS A 209 7.23 0.78 -7.80
C HIS A 209 8.61 0.71 -7.13
N LEU A 210 8.83 1.51 -6.11
CA LEU A 210 10.08 1.54 -5.36
C LEU A 210 10.31 0.24 -4.56
N PHE A 211 9.24 -0.35 -4.01
CA PHE A 211 9.30 -1.69 -3.43
C PHE A 211 9.72 -2.74 -4.47
N VAL A 212 9.10 -2.72 -5.65
CA VAL A 212 9.46 -3.64 -6.76
C VAL A 212 10.92 -3.48 -7.12
N GLN A 213 11.41 -2.25 -7.18
CA GLN A 213 12.79 -1.98 -7.52
C GLN A 213 13.75 -2.49 -6.43
N ALA A 214 13.52 -2.13 -5.17
CA ALA A 214 14.32 -2.61 -4.04
C ALA A 214 14.35 -4.15 -3.95
N ALA A 215 13.19 -4.80 -4.08
CA ALA A 215 13.12 -6.26 -4.04
C ALA A 215 13.94 -6.92 -5.16
N LYS A 216 13.87 -6.39 -6.39
CA LYS A 216 14.65 -6.91 -7.53
C LYS A 216 16.15 -6.73 -7.34
N GLU A 217 16.59 -5.62 -6.78
CA GLU A 217 18.00 -5.36 -6.47
C GLU A 217 18.58 -6.36 -5.45
N HIS A 218 17.70 -6.93 -4.61
CA HIS A 218 18.04 -8.01 -3.68
C HIS A 218 17.74 -9.42 -4.22
N ASN A 219 17.55 -9.56 -5.54
CA ASN A 219 17.21 -10.85 -6.18
C ASN A 219 15.93 -11.49 -5.62
N CYS A 220 14.99 -10.71 -5.13
CA CYS A 220 13.67 -11.17 -4.70
C CYS A 220 12.64 -10.99 -5.82
N ASN A 221 11.61 -11.83 -5.81
CA ASN A 221 10.44 -11.65 -6.67
C ASN A 221 9.36 -10.86 -5.92
N PRO A 222 9.10 -9.59 -6.27
CA PRO A 222 8.08 -8.80 -5.59
C PRO A 222 6.67 -9.21 -5.98
N VAL A 223 5.83 -9.49 -5.00
CA VAL A 223 4.42 -9.84 -5.20
C VAL A 223 3.53 -8.83 -4.48
N MET A 224 2.77 -8.05 -5.25
CA MET A 224 1.79 -7.09 -4.77
C MET A 224 0.39 -7.53 -5.22
N ALA A 225 -0.27 -8.36 -4.39
CA ALA A 225 -1.54 -8.98 -4.75
C ALA A 225 -2.68 -7.96 -4.88
N TYR A 226 -2.68 -6.92 -4.06
CA TYR A 226 -3.71 -5.87 -4.09
C TYR A 226 -3.66 -4.96 -5.32
N LYS A 227 -2.56 -4.98 -6.08
CA LYS A 227 -2.43 -4.22 -7.34
C LYS A 227 -2.77 -5.05 -8.58
N ASP A 228 -3.22 -6.27 -8.37
CA ASP A 228 -3.67 -7.08 -9.49
C ASP A 228 -5.01 -6.60 -10.03
N ARG A 229 -5.12 -6.61 -11.36
CA ARG A 229 -6.27 -6.06 -12.06
C ARG A 229 -7.57 -6.79 -11.69
N GLU A 230 -7.53 -8.12 -11.58
CA GLU A 230 -8.72 -8.93 -11.28
C GLU A 230 -9.32 -8.54 -9.90
N VAL A 231 -8.47 -8.42 -8.87
CA VAL A 231 -8.90 -8.00 -7.53
C VAL A 231 -9.37 -6.56 -7.51
N LEU A 232 -8.61 -5.67 -8.15
CA LEU A 232 -8.95 -4.25 -8.20
C LEU A 232 -10.30 -4.01 -8.88
N GLU A 233 -10.56 -4.63 -10.03
CA GLU A 233 -11.82 -4.47 -10.75
C GLU A 233 -13.02 -4.98 -9.93
N TRP A 234 -12.88 -6.13 -9.30
CA TRP A 234 -13.96 -6.69 -8.48
C TRP A 234 -14.24 -5.84 -7.23
N VAL A 235 -13.23 -5.55 -6.40
CA VAL A 235 -13.42 -4.79 -5.15
C VAL A 235 -13.91 -3.36 -5.43
N ASN A 236 -13.49 -2.75 -6.55
CA ASN A 236 -13.95 -1.42 -6.90
C ASN A 236 -15.44 -1.35 -7.29
N ARG A 237 -16.03 -2.46 -7.74
CA ARG A 237 -17.48 -2.53 -8.05
C ARG A 237 -18.33 -2.80 -6.83
N LEU A 238 -17.76 -3.28 -5.72
CA LEU A 238 -18.50 -3.46 -4.47
C LEU A 238 -18.95 -2.11 -3.91
N PRO A 239 -20.13 -2.06 -3.25
CA PRO A 239 -20.56 -0.87 -2.52
C PRO A 239 -19.46 -0.32 -1.62
N TYR A 240 -19.31 1.00 -1.60
CA TYR A 240 -18.20 1.63 -0.88
C TYR A 240 -18.21 1.32 0.62
N ASP A 241 -19.37 1.46 1.26
CA ASP A 241 -19.50 1.22 2.69
C ASP A 241 -19.36 -0.27 3.05
N PHE A 242 -19.67 -1.16 2.11
CA PHE A 242 -19.40 -2.58 2.28
C PHE A 242 -17.89 -2.87 2.30
N ALA A 243 -17.14 -2.31 1.38
CA ALA A 243 -15.70 -2.57 1.25
C ALA A 243 -14.87 -1.80 2.28
N ASN A 244 -15.23 -0.54 2.57
CA ASN A 244 -14.42 0.37 3.36
C ASN A 244 -15.06 0.84 4.68
N ALA A 245 -16.38 1.03 4.76
CA ALA A 245 -17.15 1.55 5.91
C ALA A 245 -16.71 2.96 6.38
N GLY A 246 -16.18 3.81 5.49
CA GLY A 246 -15.91 5.20 5.78
C GLY A 246 -14.51 5.53 6.30
N ARG A 247 -14.41 6.43 7.30
CA ARG A 247 -13.15 6.93 7.83
C ARG A 247 -12.57 6.04 8.92
N TYR A 248 -11.26 6.18 9.14
CA TYR A 248 -10.58 5.63 10.31
C TYR A 248 -11.33 5.97 11.61
N PRO A 249 -11.48 5.03 12.56
CA PRO A 249 -10.94 3.66 12.53
C PRO A 249 -11.85 2.63 11.82
N LYS A 250 -13.01 3.04 11.29
CA LYS A 250 -13.98 2.14 10.66
C LYS A 250 -13.60 1.69 9.24
N ASN A 251 -12.59 2.31 8.63
CA ASN A 251 -12.15 1.99 7.27
C ASN A 251 -11.63 0.55 7.12
N LYS A 252 -11.53 0.11 5.85
CA LYS A 252 -11.04 -1.23 5.48
C LYS A 252 -11.89 -2.38 6.04
N ARG A 253 -13.20 -2.18 6.07
CA ARG A 253 -14.14 -3.17 6.60
C ARG A 253 -13.92 -4.55 6.01
N LEU A 254 -13.80 -4.67 4.69
CA LEU A 254 -13.62 -5.96 4.02
C LEU A 254 -12.39 -6.71 4.55
N HIS A 255 -11.26 -6.05 4.75
CA HIS A 255 -10.06 -6.69 5.30
C HIS A 255 -10.24 -7.14 6.74
N LYS A 256 -10.87 -6.32 7.57
CA LYS A 256 -11.13 -6.66 8.98
C LYS A 256 -12.07 -7.86 9.11
N GLU A 257 -13.15 -7.84 8.35
CA GLU A 257 -14.10 -8.95 8.36
C GLU A 257 -13.51 -10.21 7.73
N PHE A 258 -12.64 -10.07 6.74
CA PHE A 258 -11.92 -11.20 6.18
C PHE A 258 -10.97 -11.86 7.19
N ILE A 259 -10.24 -11.09 7.98
CA ILE A 259 -9.37 -11.62 9.04
C ILE A 259 -10.17 -12.44 10.05
N LYS A 260 -11.36 -11.95 10.46
CA LYS A 260 -12.28 -12.69 11.31
C LYS A 260 -12.82 -13.95 10.65
N TYR A 261 -13.21 -13.87 9.37
CA TYR A 261 -13.64 -15.03 8.58
C TYR A 261 -12.56 -16.12 8.54
N MET A 262 -11.28 -15.73 8.50
CA MET A 262 -10.14 -16.65 8.56
C MET A 262 -9.86 -17.20 9.97
N GLY A 263 -10.66 -16.85 10.99
CA GLY A 263 -10.54 -17.33 12.35
C GLY A 263 -9.53 -16.59 13.21
N TYR A 264 -9.13 -15.38 12.82
CA TYR A 264 -8.22 -14.54 13.60
C TYR A 264 -8.96 -13.36 14.23
N ASP A 265 -8.53 -12.95 15.41
CA ASP A 265 -9.01 -11.72 16.00
C ASP A 265 -8.54 -10.52 15.18
N ASN A 266 -9.33 -9.43 15.22
CA ASN A 266 -9.00 -8.23 14.47
C ASN A 266 -7.75 -7.58 15.06
N PRO A 267 -6.65 -7.51 14.31
CA PRO A 267 -5.48 -6.83 14.79
C PRO A 267 -5.74 -5.32 14.84
N HIS A 268 -5.11 -4.72 15.76
CA HIS A 268 -4.98 -3.33 16.15
C HIS A 268 -5.48 -2.26 15.18
N GLU A 269 -6.02 -1.19 15.75
CA GLU A 269 -6.27 0.05 15.04
C GLU A 269 -4.96 0.61 14.48
N ARG A 270 -4.95 0.85 13.16
CA ARG A 270 -3.76 1.25 12.42
C ARG A 270 -3.19 2.59 12.91
N THR A 271 -1.92 2.62 13.24
CA THR A 271 -1.11 3.85 13.20
C THR A 271 -0.58 4.04 11.77
N ILE A 272 -0.69 5.24 11.22
CA ILE A 272 -0.11 5.53 9.92
C ILE A 272 1.41 5.49 10.07
N MET A 273 2.13 4.68 9.30
CA MET A 273 3.59 4.52 9.33
C MET A 273 4.34 5.88 9.37
N GLN A 274 3.80 6.90 8.72
CA GLN A 274 4.35 8.25 8.72
C GLN A 274 4.23 8.98 10.07
N VAL A 275 3.23 8.65 10.86
CA VAL A 275 2.95 9.30 12.16
C VAL A 275 3.57 8.49 13.30
N GLY A 276 3.55 7.16 13.20
CA GLY A 276 4.05 6.27 14.25
C GLY A 276 5.56 6.32 14.44
N THR A 277 6.31 6.72 13.42
CA THR A 277 7.78 6.72 13.47
C THR A 277 8.42 8.09 13.67
N GLY A 278 7.68 9.20 13.50
CA GLY A 278 8.24 10.57 13.55
C GLY A 278 9.36 10.86 12.54
N ILE A 279 9.73 9.84 11.74
CA ILE A 279 10.88 9.90 10.84
C ILE A 279 10.64 10.85 9.66
N TYR A 280 9.38 10.95 9.21
CA TYR A 280 9.04 11.77 8.06
C TYR A 280 9.34 13.26 8.33
N ASP A 281 8.89 13.77 9.45
CA ASP A 281 9.10 15.19 9.81
C ASP A 281 10.58 15.46 10.08
N LYS A 282 11.27 14.60 10.82
CA LYS A 282 12.70 14.69 11.06
C LYS A 282 13.50 14.70 9.76
N MET A 283 13.18 13.83 8.81
CA MET A 283 13.83 13.79 7.50
C MET A 283 13.52 15.04 6.67
N LYS A 284 12.28 15.52 6.71
CA LYS A 284 11.86 16.73 6.01
C LYS A 284 12.66 17.94 6.49
N ASP A 285 12.79 18.12 7.81
CA ASP A 285 13.53 19.24 8.42
C ASP A 285 15.03 19.17 8.08
N TYR A 286 15.62 17.98 8.15
CA TYR A 286 17.01 17.75 7.74
C TYR A 286 17.24 18.13 6.27
N LEU A 287 16.38 17.65 5.38
CA LEU A 287 16.51 17.91 3.94
C LEU A 287 16.43 19.41 3.61
N ILE A 288 15.50 20.14 4.22
CA ILE A 288 15.36 21.58 4.01
C ILE A 288 16.62 22.33 4.51
N LYS A 289 17.12 21.98 5.69
CA LYS A 289 18.26 22.61 6.32
C LYS A 289 19.54 22.32 5.57
N GLU A 290 19.84 21.05 5.33
CA GLU A 290 21.12 20.61 4.74
C GLU A 290 21.27 21.06 3.28
N TYR A 291 20.20 20.93 2.50
CA TYR A 291 20.25 21.31 1.08
C TYR A 291 19.82 22.74 0.79
N LYS A 292 19.55 23.54 1.83
CA LYS A 292 19.18 24.97 1.73
C LYS A 292 18.09 25.20 0.69
N THR A 293 16.99 24.45 0.79
CA THR A 293 15.87 24.49 -0.17
C THR A 293 14.59 24.98 0.51
N ASN A 294 13.64 25.47 -0.27
CA ASN A 294 12.34 25.93 0.22
C ASN A 294 11.38 24.78 0.56
N SER A 295 11.72 23.55 0.17
CA SER A 295 10.92 22.37 0.46
C SER A 295 11.76 21.09 0.44
N ALA A 296 11.38 20.11 1.25
CA ALA A 296 12.05 18.82 1.28
C ALA A 296 12.00 18.09 -0.08
N ASN A 297 10.91 18.22 -0.83
CA ASN A 297 10.82 17.61 -2.16
C ASN A 297 11.79 18.26 -3.17
N ALA A 298 12.08 19.55 -3.06
CA ALA A 298 13.11 20.21 -3.85
C ALA A 298 14.51 19.66 -3.52
N ALA A 299 14.78 19.40 -2.23
CA ALA A 299 16.02 18.73 -1.81
C ALA A 299 16.14 17.32 -2.38
N VAL A 300 15.07 16.51 -2.30
CA VAL A 300 15.03 15.17 -2.90
C VAL A 300 15.35 15.20 -4.38
N ASN A 301 14.73 16.11 -5.14
CA ASN A 301 15.01 16.26 -6.56
C ASN A 301 16.48 16.65 -6.84
N ARG A 302 17.11 17.42 -5.95
CA ARG A 302 18.54 17.73 -6.04
C ARG A 302 19.38 16.49 -5.77
N ILE A 303 19.13 15.74 -4.70
CA ILE A 303 19.85 14.51 -4.36
C ILE A 303 19.86 13.54 -5.53
N VAL A 304 18.68 13.23 -6.07
CA VAL A 304 18.51 12.23 -7.14
C VAL A 304 19.19 12.65 -8.45
N LYS A 305 19.30 13.97 -8.71
CA LYS A 305 19.92 14.51 -9.94
C LYS A 305 21.42 14.68 -9.85
N THR A 306 21.94 15.04 -8.66
CA THR A 306 23.36 15.45 -8.54
C THR A 306 24.34 14.31 -8.83
N SER A 307 23.86 13.08 -8.86
CA SER A 307 24.71 11.90 -9.08
C SER A 307 24.79 11.43 -10.51
N SER A 308 23.99 12.00 -11.40
CA SER A 308 24.22 11.76 -12.83
C SER A 308 25.52 12.41 -13.34
N THR A 309 26.24 13.14 -12.50
CA THR A 309 27.45 13.89 -12.85
C THR A 309 28.72 13.41 -12.15
N LEU A 310 28.67 12.40 -11.29
CA LEU A 310 29.89 11.79 -10.77
C LEU A 310 30.29 10.60 -11.66
N PRO A 311 31.50 10.56 -12.20
CA PRO A 311 32.01 9.39 -12.92
C PRO A 311 32.10 8.21 -11.93
N ILE A 312 31.65 7.04 -12.38
CA ILE A 312 31.81 5.74 -11.73
C ILE A 312 33.29 5.38 -11.69
#